data_0542bfccfaee2f4dbed9749e3fbfc496
#
_entry.id   0542bfccfaee2f4dbed9749e3fbfc496
#
_cell.length_a   1.000
_cell.length_b   1.000
_cell.length_c   1.000
_cell.angle_alpha   90.00
_cell.angle_beta   90.00
_cell.angle_gamma   90.00
#
_symmetry.space_group_name_H-M   'P 1'
#
loop_
_entity.id
_entity.type
_entity.pdbx_description
1 polymer ?
#
loop_
_entity_poly.entity_id
_entity_poly.type
_entity_poly.pdbx_seq_one_letter_code
_entity_poly.pdbx_strand_id
1 'polypeptide(L)'
;NVGRYERENFVAVNDDLRAEEKAKQAERKEKEFIKLILTAYKAEPVETFENFVGKKRDRMVAIGPINLPASSKFIDFILEECVIHKITKVDVLAFDYEMGLDASRAKDFGVDIALKIIPREVFDARAVERGQVKFYDVAYLEAKPIISGKGNSKEVKIELTDFSCSYSQDDITEIIEGLKPGGSKIILDSGKLIKVSKDKTTEKVTQDILTKKWSDWIDYWAVDFNFASRKEIIKVIEKGEEKEVWTGDYIFDNEWQSFRTKKNR
;
A
#
# COMPACT_ATOMS: atom_id res chain seq x y z
N ASN A 1 6.68 6.76 -16.70
CA ASN A 1 5.83 6.58 -15.52
C ASN A 1 4.52 7.36 -15.70
N VAL A 2 3.59 6.75 -16.44
CA VAL A 2 2.32 7.36 -16.83
C VAL A 2 1.52 7.82 -15.60
N GLY A 3 1.50 7.02 -14.54
CA GLY A 3 0.74 7.36 -13.32
C GLY A 3 1.26 8.59 -12.58
N ARG A 4 2.57 8.85 -12.59
CA ARG A 4 3.13 10.07 -12.01
C ARG A 4 2.76 11.31 -12.83
N TYR A 5 2.81 11.19 -14.17
CA TYR A 5 2.38 12.25 -15.08
C TYR A 5 0.90 12.59 -14.91
N GLU A 6 0.03 11.61 -14.77
CA GLU A 6 -1.39 11.82 -14.51
C GLU A 6 -1.64 12.56 -13.18
N ARG A 7 -0.90 12.19 -12.11
CA ARG A 7 -0.96 12.87 -10.81
C ARG A 7 -0.52 14.33 -10.91
N GLU A 8 0.64 14.57 -11.53
CA GLU A 8 1.21 15.92 -11.67
C GLU A 8 0.29 16.82 -12.49
N ASN A 9 -0.30 16.31 -13.57
CA ASN A 9 -1.26 17.08 -14.37
C ASN A 9 -2.58 17.35 -13.64
N PHE A 10 -3.05 16.39 -12.83
CA PHE A 10 -4.29 16.59 -12.08
C PHE A 10 -4.17 17.75 -11.09
N VAL A 11 -3.02 17.90 -10.44
CA VAL A 11 -2.77 18.95 -9.44
C VAL A 11 -2.02 20.18 -10.01
N ALA A 12 -1.64 20.17 -11.28
CA ALA A 12 -0.93 21.28 -11.91
C ALA A 12 -1.74 22.58 -11.81
N VAL A 13 -1.09 23.64 -11.38
CA VAL A 13 -1.67 24.99 -11.27
C VAL A 13 -1.18 25.82 -12.46
N ASN A 14 -2.04 26.70 -12.98
CA ASN A 14 -1.67 27.59 -14.07
C ASN A 14 -0.61 28.60 -13.59
N ASP A 15 0.53 28.64 -14.27
CA ASP A 15 1.65 29.51 -13.92
C ASP A 15 1.43 31.00 -14.22
N ASP A 16 0.45 31.31 -15.05
CA ASP A 16 0.09 32.70 -15.40
C ASP A 16 -0.77 33.43 -14.35
N LEU A 17 -1.22 32.70 -13.32
CA LEU A 17 -2.08 33.26 -12.27
C LEU A 17 -1.27 33.99 -11.20
N ARG A 18 -1.92 34.97 -10.52
CA ARG A 18 -1.36 35.61 -9.33
C ARG A 18 -1.22 34.63 -8.17
N ALA A 19 -0.32 34.88 -7.23
CA ALA A 19 -0.03 34.01 -6.12
C ALA A 19 -1.28 33.57 -5.31
N GLU A 20 -2.20 34.49 -5.04
CA GLU A 20 -3.46 34.19 -4.34
C GLU A 20 -4.40 33.28 -5.13
N GLU A 21 -4.47 33.50 -6.46
CA GLU A 21 -5.29 32.67 -7.36
C GLU A 21 -4.69 31.28 -7.51
N LYS A 22 -3.34 31.16 -7.57
CA LYS A 22 -2.61 29.88 -7.55
C LYS A 22 -2.93 29.10 -6.28
N ALA A 23 -2.89 29.74 -5.11
CA ALA A 23 -3.19 29.09 -3.84
C ALA A 23 -4.63 28.56 -3.80
N LYS A 24 -5.61 29.36 -4.22
CA LYS A 24 -7.02 28.94 -4.30
C LYS A 24 -7.23 27.79 -5.29
N GLN A 25 -6.55 27.82 -6.43
CA GLN A 25 -6.62 26.76 -7.43
C GLN A 25 -6.01 25.47 -6.89
N ALA A 26 -4.85 25.54 -6.21
CA ALA A 26 -4.21 24.40 -5.58
C ALA A 26 -5.11 23.74 -4.53
N GLU A 27 -5.67 24.54 -3.62
CA GLU A 27 -6.60 24.06 -2.58
C GLU A 27 -7.85 23.41 -3.19
N ARG A 28 -8.43 24.00 -4.24
CA ARG A 28 -9.57 23.41 -4.93
C ARG A 28 -9.22 22.05 -5.54
N LYS A 29 -8.08 21.94 -6.22
CA LYS A 29 -7.63 20.70 -6.84
C LYS A 29 -7.30 19.63 -5.81
N GLU A 30 -6.73 20.00 -4.68
CA GLU A 30 -6.49 19.10 -3.56
C GLU A 30 -7.80 18.54 -3.01
N LYS A 31 -8.82 19.35 -2.80
CA LYS A 31 -10.15 18.92 -2.39
C LYS A 31 -10.81 18.00 -3.43
N GLU A 32 -10.71 18.34 -4.71
CA GLU A 32 -11.21 17.49 -5.81
C GLU A 32 -10.49 16.13 -5.82
N PHE A 33 -9.18 16.13 -5.60
CA PHE A 33 -8.38 14.93 -5.51
C PHE A 33 -8.79 14.05 -4.31
N ILE A 34 -8.88 14.62 -3.11
CA ILE A 34 -9.32 13.91 -1.90
C ILE A 34 -10.70 13.28 -2.16
N LYS A 35 -11.64 14.03 -2.72
CA LYS A 35 -12.97 13.53 -3.05
C LYS A 35 -12.93 12.37 -4.05
N LEU A 36 -12.08 12.44 -5.07
CA LEU A 36 -11.90 11.38 -6.05
C LEU A 36 -11.42 10.08 -5.37
N ILE A 37 -10.37 10.19 -4.53
CA ILE A 37 -9.81 9.04 -3.81
C ILE A 37 -10.84 8.43 -2.84
N LEU A 38 -11.52 9.26 -2.06
CA LEU A 38 -12.55 8.77 -1.13
C LEU A 38 -13.69 8.07 -1.86
N THR A 39 -14.12 8.60 -3.01
CA THR A 39 -15.15 7.97 -3.84
C THR A 39 -14.69 6.61 -4.37
N ALA A 40 -13.47 6.53 -4.90
CA ALA A 40 -12.89 5.29 -5.41
C ALA A 40 -12.67 4.25 -4.30
N TYR A 41 -12.29 4.72 -3.10
CA TYR A 41 -12.07 3.87 -1.93
C TYR A 41 -13.39 3.49 -1.23
N LYS A 42 -14.52 4.11 -1.61
CA LYS A 42 -15.84 3.99 -0.96
C LYS A 42 -15.79 4.38 0.52
N ALA A 43 -15.14 5.49 0.82
CA ALA A 43 -15.06 6.08 2.15
C ALA A 43 -15.94 7.33 2.24
N GLU A 44 -16.54 7.54 3.39
CA GLU A 44 -17.32 8.75 3.69
C GLU A 44 -16.37 9.89 4.09
N PRO A 45 -16.54 11.12 3.57
CA PRO A 45 -15.70 12.25 3.93
C PRO A 45 -15.89 12.64 5.40
N VAL A 46 -14.80 13.06 6.05
CA VAL A 46 -14.79 13.59 7.43
C VAL A 46 -13.96 14.87 7.43
N GLU A 47 -14.47 15.93 8.08
CA GLU A 47 -13.82 17.25 8.11
C GLU A 47 -13.36 17.66 9.53
N THR A 48 -13.51 16.79 10.52
CA THR A 48 -13.30 17.11 11.93
C THR A 48 -11.85 16.95 12.39
N PHE A 49 -11.02 16.27 11.60
CA PHE A 49 -9.67 15.89 11.93
C PHE A 49 -8.65 16.62 11.05
N GLU A 50 -7.40 16.69 11.51
CA GLU A 50 -6.32 17.34 10.78
C GLU A 50 -5.73 16.42 9.69
N ASN A 51 -5.47 15.15 10.04
CA ASN A 51 -4.84 14.17 9.13
C ASN A 51 -5.84 13.17 8.54
N PHE A 52 -7.04 13.06 9.10
CA PHE A 52 -8.06 12.16 8.59
C PHE A 52 -9.07 12.90 7.72
N VAL A 53 -9.20 12.46 6.50
CA VAL A 53 -10.10 13.07 5.49
C VAL A 53 -11.35 12.24 5.22
N GLY A 54 -11.40 11.01 5.75
CA GLY A 54 -12.53 10.12 5.54
C GLY A 54 -12.63 9.00 6.56
N LYS A 55 -13.73 8.26 6.45
CA LYS A 55 -13.99 7.08 7.25
C LYS A 55 -14.59 5.98 6.37
N LYS A 56 -14.07 4.77 6.52
CA LYS A 56 -14.63 3.58 5.89
C LYS A 56 -14.97 2.57 6.96
N ARG A 57 -16.27 2.39 7.24
CA ARG A 57 -16.77 1.56 8.34
C ARG A 57 -16.23 2.02 9.70
N ASP A 58 -15.39 1.19 10.34
CA ASP A 58 -14.76 1.44 11.64
C ASP A 58 -13.32 1.96 11.53
N ARG A 59 -12.82 2.18 10.31
CA ARG A 59 -11.46 2.65 10.05
C ARG A 59 -11.44 4.10 9.58
N MET A 60 -10.60 4.92 10.18
CA MET A 60 -10.33 6.28 9.70
C MET A 60 -9.41 6.22 8.49
N VAL A 61 -9.57 7.17 7.57
CA VAL A 61 -8.83 7.22 6.31
C VAL A 61 -7.99 8.49 6.25
N ALA A 62 -6.68 8.31 6.11
CA ALA A 62 -5.73 9.36 5.81
C ALA A 62 -5.22 9.20 4.37
N ILE A 63 -4.96 10.32 3.68
CA ILE A 63 -4.42 10.33 2.33
C ILE A 63 -3.05 11.00 2.37
N GLY A 64 -2.03 10.30 1.91
CA GLY A 64 -0.67 10.81 1.83
C GLY A 64 -0.49 11.90 0.76
N PRO A 65 0.68 12.55 0.74
CA PRO A 65 1.01 13.58 -0.22
C PRO A 65 0.88 13.09 -1.67
N ILE A 66 0.39 13.94 -2.57
CA ILE A 66 0.14 13.55 -3.97
C ILE A 66 1.44 13.33 -4.73
N ASN A 67 2.42 14.22 -4.53
CA ASN A 67 3.66 14.26 -5.33
C ASN A 67 4.90 13.73 -4.60
N LEU A 68 4.74 13.32 -3.34
CA LEU A 68 5.83 12.82 -2.50
C LEU A 68 5.44 11.46 -1.91
N PRO A 69 6.40 10.60 -1.62
CA PRO A 69 6.14 9.39 -0.85
C PRO A 69 5.60 9.75 0.55
N ALA A 70 4.69 8.94 1.07
CA ALA A 70 4.29 9.04 2.47
C ALA A 70 5.47 8.64 3.35
N SER A 71 5.93 9.56 4.18
CA SER A 71 7.11 9.40 5.01
C SER A 71 6.78 8.83 6.39
N SER A 72 7.81 8.34 7.10
CA SER A 72 7.69 7.92 8.50
C SER A 72 7.16 9.05 9.38
N LYS A 73 7.55 10.31 9.11
CA LYS A 73 7.05 11.48 9.83
C LYS A 73 5.54 11.71 9.62
N PHE A 74 5.04 11.45 8.40
CA PHE A 74 3.59 11.52 8.13
C PHE A 74 2.82 10.47 8.93
N ILE A 75 3.36 9.26 9.05
CA ILE A 75 2.76 8.22 9.89
C ILE A 75 2.78 8.62 11.37
N ASP A 76 3.87 9.22 11.86
CA ASP A 76 3.96 9.70 13.25
C ASP A 76 2.85 10.72 13.55
N PHE A 77 2.58 11.69 12.68
CA PHE A 77 1.46 12.64 12.85
C PHE A 77 0.09 11.95 12.92
N ILE A 78 -0.12 10.93 12.06
CA ILE A 78 -1.36 10.15 12.11
C ILE A 78 -1.48 9.41 13.45
N LEU A 79 -0.40 8.81 13.95
CA LEU A 79 -0.40 8.09 15.23
C LEU A 79 -0.63 9.04 16.41
N GLU A 80 -0.03 10.23 16.41
CA GLU A 80 -0.29 11.25 17.42
C GLU A 80 -1.78 11.63 17.49
N GLU A 81 -2.40 11.87 16.33
CA GLU A 81 -3.83 12.17 16.27
C GLU A 81 -4.70 10.98 16.69
N CYS A 82 -4.28 9.74 16.38
CA CYS A 82 -4.92 8.52 16.87
C CYS A 82 -4.95 8.46 18.40
N VAL A 83 -3.85 8.79 19.05
CA VAL A 83 -3.74 8.79 20.51
C VAL A 83 -4.68 9.85 21.12
N ILE A 84 -4.67 11.07 20.56
CA ILE A 84 -5.51 12.19 21.04
C ILE A 84 -7.00 11.81 20.95
N HIS A 85 -7.43 11.24 19.84
CA HIS A 85 -8.84 10.95 19.56
C HIS A 85 -9.26 9.52 19.86
N LYS A 86 -8.36 8.68 20.42
CA LYS A 86 -8.60 7.26 20.75
C LYS A 86 -9.04 6.44 19.52
N ILE A 87 -8.44 6.74 18.36
CA ILE A 87 -8.66 6.02 17.13
C ILE A 87 -7.76 4.78 17.14
N THR A 88 -8.35 3.61 16.91
CA THR A 88 -7.63 2.33 16.97
C THR A 88 -7.43 1.67 15.62
N LYS A 89 -8.10 2.16 14.55
CA LYS A 89 -8.03 1.57 13.22
C LYS A 89 -7.92 2.65 12.16
N VAL A 90 -6.89 2.54 11.32
CA VAL A 90 -6.57 3.54 10.29
C VAL A 90 -6.17 2.86 8.99
N ASP A 91 -6.66 3.41 7.87
CA ASP A 91 -6.16 3.15 6.53
C ASP A 91 -5.42 4.37 6.03
N VAL A 92 -4.15 4.22 5.67
CA VAL A 92 -3.35 5.26 5.03
C VAL A 92 -3.25 4.95 3.56
N LEU A 93 -3.76 5.84 2.73
CA LEU A 93 -3.75 5.72 1.27
C LEU A 93 -2.66 6.63 0.70
N ALA A 94 -1.71 6.10 -0.07
CA ALA A 94 -0.68 6.90 -0.73
C ALA A 94 -0.32 6.29 -2.09
N PHE A 95 0.24 7.08 -2.98
CA PHE A 95 0.77 6.57 -4.24
C PHE A 95 2.08 5.82 -4.06
N ASP A 96 2.91 6.32 -3.16
CA ASP A 96 4.21 5.75 -2.84
C ASP A 96 4.48 5.90 -1.34
N TYR A 97 5.33 5.04 -0.80
CA TYR A 97 5.81 5.09 0.57
C TYR A 97 7.32 5.20 0.60
N GLU A 98 7.83 5.87 1.64
CA GLU A 98 9.26 5.96 1.89
C GLU A 98 9.85 4.56 2.10
N MET A 99 11.00 4.29 1.49
CA MET A 99 11.71 3.02 1.66
C MET A 99 12.10 2.84 3.13
N GLY A 100 11.81 1.67 3.68
CA GLY A 100 12.09 1.35 5.09
C GLY A 100 11.07 1.92 6.08
N LEU A 101 9.91 2.42 5.59
CA LEU A 101 8.81 2.83 6.46
C LEU A 101 8.34 1.64 7.29
N ASP A 102 8.43 1.77 8.61
CA ASP A 102 8.01 0.75 9.57
C ASP A 102 6.66 1.11 10.19
N ALA A 103 5.61 0.43 9.72
CA ALA A 103 4.28 0.58 10.29
C ALA A 103 4.07 -0.26 11.57
N SER A 104 5.02 -1.12 11.95
CA SER A 104 4.88 -1.98 13.13
C SER A 104 4.84 -1.18 14.44
N ARG A 105 5.46 0.01 14.46
CA ARG A 105 5.39 0.97 15.58
C ARG A 105 3.96 1.35 15.98
N ALA A 106 3.01 1.30 15.05
CA ALA A 106 1.60 1.58 15.35
C ALA A 106 1.03 0.63 16.41
N LYS A 107 1.54 -0.59 16.51
CA LYS A 107 1.15 -1.59 17.51
C LYS A 107 1.49 -1.12 18.93
N ASP A 108 2.58 -0.39 19.11
CA ASP A 108 2.99 0.16 20.42
C ASP A 108 2.00 1.21 20.91
N PHE A 109 1.28 1.85 20.01
CA PHE A 109 0.22 2.82 20.29
C PHE A 109 -1.19 2.17 20.33
N GLY A 110 -1.29 0.85 20.15
CA GLY A 110 -2.57 0.14 20.09
C GLY A 110 -3.39 0.46 18.83
N VAL A 111 -2.74 0.92 17.75
CA VAL A 111 -3.36 1.29 16.49
C VAL A 111 -3.11 0.21 15.45
N ASP A 112 -4.20 -0.28 14.85
CA ASP A 112 -4.16 -1.13 13.66
C ASP A 112 -4.11 -0.23 12.42
N ILE A 113 -2.93 -0.07 11.84
CA ILE A 113 -2.68 0.73 10.66
C ILE A 113 -2.50 -0.16 9.42
N ALA A 114 -3.25 0.13 8.35
CA ALA A 114 -3.09 -0.50 7.05
C ALA A 114 -2.58 0.52 6.04
N LEU A 115 -1.45 0.22 5.42
CA LEU A 115 -0.87 1.04 4.36
C LEU A 115 -1.34 0.53 3.01
N LYS A 116 -1.92 1.41 2.17
CA LYS A 116 -2.51 1.02 0.88
C LYS A 116 -2.00 1.91 -0.24
N ILE A 117 -1.63 1.28 -1.35
CA ILE A 117 -1.24 1.97 -2.58
C ILE A 117 -2.50 2.44 -3.31
N ILE A 118 -2.52 3.71 -3.66
CA ILE A 118 -3.53 4.30 -4.55
C ILE A 118 -3.17 3.90 -5.98
N PRO A 119 -4.01 3.11 -6.68
CA PRO A 119 -3.73 2.73 -8.04
C PRO A 119 -3.99 3.89 -9.00
N ARG A 120 -3.28 3.91 -10.12
CA ARG A 120 -3.48 4.96 -11.13
C ARG A 120 -4.84 4.93 -11.82
N GLU A 121 -5.50 3.79 -11.83
CA GLU A 121 -6.86 3.60 -12.36
C GLU A 121 -7.89 4.51 -11.67
N VAL A 122 -7.54 5.10 -10.52
CA VAL A 122 -8.37 6.09 -9.83
C VAL A 122 -8.65 7.32 -10.68
N PHE A 123 -7.77 7.65 -11.64
CA PHE A 123 -7.97 8.77 -12.59
C PHE A 123 -8.87 8.42 -13.78
N ASP A 124 -9.23 7.15 -13.96
CA ASP A 124 -10.22 6.73 -14.95
C ASP A 124 -11.63 6.77 -14.32
N ALA A 125 -12.41 7.78 -14.68
CA ALA A 125 -13.77 7.96 -14.17
C ALA A 125 -14.65 6.71 -14.40
N ARG A 126 -14.47 6.00 -15.53
CA ARG A 126 -15.23 4.79 -15.85
C ARG A 126 -14.86 3.63 -14.94
N ALA A 127 -13.56 3.50 -14.58
CA ALA A 127 -13.09 2.49 -13.65
C ALA A 127 -13.65 2.75 -12.23
N VAL A 128 -13.68 4.01 -11.81
CA VAL A 128 -14.25 4.43 -10.52
C VAL A 128 -15.76 4.16 -10.48
N GLU A 129 -16.51 4.58 -11.49
CA GLU A 129 -17.96 4.37 -11.57
C GLU A 129 -18.33 2.88 -11.55
N ARG A 130 -17.52 2.03 -12.20
CA ARG A 130 -17.73 0.58 -12.23
C ARG A 130 -17.22 -0.15 -10.98
N GLY A 131 -16.60 0.56 -10.03
CA GLY A 131 -15.99 -0.04 -8.84
C GLY A 131 -14.82 -0.97 -9.15
N GLN A 132 -14.11 -0.74 -10.25
CA GLN A 132 -12.99 -1.57 -10.72
C GLN A 132 -11.64 -1.15 -10.12
N VAL A 133 -11.60 -0.02 -9.42
CA VAL A 133 -10.39 0.49 -8.76
C VAL A 133 -10.08 -0.36 -7.53
N LYS A 134 -8.90 -0.96 -7.51
CA LYS A 134 -8.42 -1.79 -6.39
C LYS A 134 -7.23 -1.13 -5.73
N PHE A 135 -7.34 -0.88 -4.44
CA PHE A 135 -6.23 -0.40 -3.62
C PHE A 135 -5.41 -1.60 -3.13
N TYR A 136 -4.09 -1.50 -3.22
CA TYR A 136 -3.18 -2.59 -2.86
C TYR A 136 -2.53 -2.30 -1.51
N ASP A 137 -2.45 -3.31 -0.66
CA ASP A 137 -1.77 -3.17 0.63
C ASP A 137 -0.25 -3.26 0.48
N VAL A 138 0.46 -2.54 1.33
CA VAL A 138 1.92 -2.60 1.41
C VAL A 138 2.32 -3.75 2.32
N ALA A 139 3.15 -4.65 1.81
CA ALA A 139 3.73 -5.71 2.60
C ALA A 139 4.98 -5.20 3.34
N TYR A 140 5.12 -5.60 4.60
CA TYR A 140 6.30 -5.33 5.42
C TYR A 140 7.19 -6.58 5.49
N LEU A 141 8.48 -6.40 5.26
CA LEU A 141 9.47 -7.46 5.35
C LEU A 141 10.58 -7.01 6.31
N GLU A 142 10.83 -7.80 7.34
CA GLU A 142 11.97 -7.58 8.23
C GLU A 142 13.09 -8.57 7.91
N ALA A 143 14.31 -8.05 7.77
CA ALA A 143 15.49 -8.83 7.51
C ALA A 143 16.63 -8.43 8.44
N LYS A 144 17.36 -9.41 8.97
CA LYS A 144 18.49 -9.19 9.87
C LYS A 144 19.80 -9.66 9.22
N PRO A 145 20.78 -8.77 9.00
CA PRO A 145 22.11 -9.19 8.58
C PRO A 145 22.88 -9.78 9.77
N ILE A 146 23.47 -10.95 9.57
CA ILE A 146 24.33 -11.63 10.53
C ILE A 146 25.73 -11.69 9.92
N ILE A 147 26.68 -10.98 10.52
CA ILE A 147 28.06 -10.92 10.05
C ILE A 147 28.91 -11.80 10.95
N SER A 148 29.58 -12.79 10.38
CA SER A 148 30.50 -13.70 11.08
C SER A 148 31.88 -13.68 10.42
N GLY A 149 32.93 -14.12 11.15
CA GLY A 149 34.30 -14.13 10.67
C GLY A 149 35.08 -12.83 10.93
N LYS A 150 36.39 -12.86 10.64
CA LYS A 150 37.31 -11.71 10.81
C LYS A 150 38.15 -11.48 9.54
N GLY A 151 38.47 -10.23 9.25
CA GLY A 151 39.31 -9.88 8.11
C GLY A 151 38.71 -10.28 6.76
N ASN A 152 39.50 -10.96 5.91
CA ASN A 152 39.10 -11.40 4.58
C ASN A 152 38.16 -12.64 4.57
N SER A 153 37.89 -13.22 5.73
CA SER A 153 36.99 -14.39 5.89
C SER A 153 35.64 -13.99 6.48
N LYS A 154 35.16 -12.79 6.17
CA LYS A 154 33.82 -12.36 6.59
C LYS A 154 32.75 -13.09 5.78
N GLU A 155 31.81 -13.69 6.49
CA GLU A 155 30.60 -14.29 5.93
C GLU A 155 29.40 -13.43 6.34
N VAL A 156 28.53 -13.11 5.39
CA VAL A 156 27.30 -12.35 5.62
C VAL A 156 26.13 -13.29 5.36
N LYS A 157 25.28 -13.48 6.36
CA LYS A 157 24.00 -14.18 6.24
C LYS A 157 22.88 -13.17 6.38
N ILE A 158 21.87 -13.28 5.56
CA ILE A 158 20.63 -12.52 5.69
C ILE A 158 19.55 -13.47 6.20
N GLU A 159 18.99 -13.15 7.34
CA GLU A 159 17.88 -13.88 7.93
C GLU A 159 16.61 -13.03 7.81
N LEU A 160 15.56 -13.59 7.18
CA LEU A 160 14.25 -12.98 7.22
C LEU A 160 13.62 -13.30 8.58
N THR A 161 13.30 -12.27 9.35
CA THR A 161 12.80 -12.41 10.72
C THR A 161 11.30 -12.24 10.81
N ASP A 162 10.69 -11.41 9.96
CA ASP A 162 9.25 -11.24 9.90
C ASP A 162 8.79 -10.83 8.50
N PHE A 163 7.56 -11.18 8.18
CA PHE A 163 6.83 -10.71 7.02
C PHE A 163 5.39 -10.47 7.43
N SER A 164 4.92 -9.27 7.32
CA SER A 164 3.53 -8.94 7.55
C SER A 164 2.93 -8.25 6.34
N CYS A 165 1.72 -8.66 6.06
CA CYS A 165 0.93 -8.15 4.97
C CYS A 165 -0.41 -7.78 5.58
N SER A 166 -0.69 -6.49 5.72
CA SER A 166 -1.95 -5.99 6.27
C SER A 166 -3.05 -6.01 5.21
N TYR A 167 -3.19 -7.14 4.51
CA TYR A 167 -4.22 -7.27 3.49
C TYR A 167 -5.60 -7.43 4.14
N SER A 168 -6.50 -6.55 3.86
CA SER A 168 -7.93 -6.84 3.77
C SER A 168 -8.38 -6.62 2.34
N GLN A 169 -8.34 -7.66 1.55
CA GLN A 169 -9.09 -7.66 0.29
C GLN A 169 -10.56 -7.82 0.65
N ASP A 170 -11.41 -7.09 -0.04
CA ASP A 170 -12.87 -7.19 0.01
C ASP A 170 -13.44 -7.56 1.39
N ASP A 171 -14.44 -6.87 1.83
CA ASP A 171 -15.11 -7.23 3.07
C ASP A 171 -15.48 -8.72 3.06
N ILE A 172 -15.01 -9.47 4.06
CA ILE A 172 -15.43 -10.86 4.28
C ILE A 172 -16.94 -10.98 4.19
N THR A 173 -17.66 -9.99 4.68
CA THR A 173 -19.12 -9.92 4.66
C THR A 173 -19.67 -9.84 3.23
N GLU A 174 -19.14 -8.95 2.39
CA GLU A 174 -19.54 -8.85 0.97
C GLU A 174 -19.27 -10.16 0.21
N ILE A 175 -18.14 -10.80 0.53
CA ILE A 175 -17.77 -12.08 -0.09
C ILE A 175 -18.72 -13.19 0.35
N ILE A 176 -19.03 -13.26 1.63
CA ILE A 176 -19.97 -14.26 2.19
C ILE A 176 -21.34 -14.10 1.55
N GLU A 177 -21.84 -12.86 1.45
CA GLU A 177 -23.12 -12.54 0.82
C GLU A 177 -23.15 -12.91 -0.66
N GLY A 178 -22.05 -12.67 -1.39
CA GLY A 178 -21.92 -13.01 -2.80
C GLY A 178 -21.63 -14.49 -3.08
N LEU A 179 -21.32 -15.30 -2.06
CA LEU A 179 -20.93 -16.69 -2.27
C LEU A 179 -22.16 -17.58 -2.53
N LYS A 180 -22.16 -18.27 -3.67
CA LYS A 180 -23.20 -19.26 -4.01
C LYS A 180 -23.10 -20.49 -3.12
N PRO A 181 -24.22 -21.16 -2.80
CA PRO A 181 -24.21 -22.45 -2.10
C PRO A 181 -23.27 -23.47 -2.79
N GLY A 182 -22.39 -24.09 -2.04
CA GLY A 182 -21.34 -24.98 -2.54
C GLY A 182 -20.11 -24.26 -3.10
N GLY A 183 -20.06 -22.92 -3.11
CA GLY A 183 -18.92 -22.13 -3.53
C GLY A 183 -17.85 -21.96 -2.44
N SER A 184 -16.64 -21.66 -2.86
CA SER A 184 -15.57 -21.24 -1.96
C SER A 184 -14.72 -20.15 -2.61
N LYS A 185 -14.16 -19.26 -1.78
CA LYS A 185 -13.23 -18.21 -2.20
C LYS A 185 -12.08 -18.14 -1.20
N ILE A 186 -10.86 -17.92 -1.69
CA ILE A 186 -9.71 -17.64 -0.84
C ILE A 186 -9.61 -16.12 -0.74
N ILE A 187 -9.55 -15.65 0.48
CA ILE A 187 -9.42 -14.23 0.82
C ILE A 187 -8.20 -14.02 1.69
N LEU A 188 -7.83 -12.79 1.78
CA LEU A 188 -6.74 -12.34 2.60
C LEU A 188 -7.29 -11.37 3.64
N ASP A 189 -7.22 -11.77 4.91
CA ASP A 189 -7.68 -10.96 6.02
C ASP A 189 -6.64 -10.97 7.14
N SER A 190 -6.31 -9.75 7.62
CA SER A 190 -5.38 -9.55 8.74
C SER A 190 -4.06 -10.32 8.58
N GLY A 191 -3.51 -10.33 7.35
CA GLY A 191 -2.27 -11.03 7.05
C GLY A 191 -2.40 -12.56 7.02
N LYS A 192 -3.59 -13.11 6.88
CA LYS A 192 -3.81 -14.56 6.76
C LYS A 192 -4.63 -14.91 5.53
N LEU A 193 -4.21 -15.95 4.81
CA LEU A 193 -5.05 -16.58 3.80
C LEU A 193 -6.14 -17.39 4.48
N ILE A 194 -7.38 -17.03 4.21
CA ILE A 194 -8.56 -17.69 4.75
C ILE A 194 -9.38 -18.22 3.57
N LYS A 195 -9.67 -19.51 3.58
CA LYS A 195 -10.63 -20.09 2.68
C LYS A 195 -12.02 -19.96 3.29
N VAL A 196 -12.88 -19.17 2.66
CA VAL A 196 -14.29 -19.07 3.01
C VAL A 196 -15.07 -20.03 2.11
N SER A 197 -15.87 -20.90 2.69
CA SER A 197 -16.67 -21.88 1.96
C SER A 197 -18.11 -21.82 2.46
N LYS A 198 -19.07 -21.92 1.54
CA LYS A 198 -20.51 -22.00 1.85
C LYS A 198 -21.03 -23.40 1.53
N ASP A 199 -21.53 -24.10 2.52
CA ASP A 199 -22.07 -25.43 2.32
C ASP A 199 -23.25 -25.43 1.34
N LYS A 200 -23.32 -26.44 0.49
CA LYS A 200 -24.33 -26.54 -0.57
C LYS A 200 -25.76 -26.73 -0.05
N THR A 201 -25.89 -27.42 1.07
CA THR A 201 -27.16 -27.87 1.61
C THR A 201 -27.63 -27.01 2.78
N THR A 202 -26.71 -26.77 3.72
CA THR A 202 -27.02 -26.02 4.96
C THR A 202 -26.80 -24.53 4.82
N GLU A 203 -26.14 -24.09 3.72
CA GLU A 203 -25.63 -22.72 3.50
C GLU A 203 -24.74 -22.17 4.61
N LYS A 204 -24.29 -23.02 5.51
CA LYS A 204 -23.39 -22.66 6.60
C LYS A 204 -22.06 -22.22 6.03
N VAL A 205 -21.58 -21.06 6.50
CA VAL A 205 -20.27 -20.51 6.13
C VAL A 205 -19.21 -21.06 7.08
N THR A 206 -18.12 -21.56 6.51
CA THR A 206 -16.92 -21.99 7.23
C THR A 206 -15.73 -21.18 6.78
N GLN A 207 -14.80 -20.90 7.70
CA GLN A 207 -13.57 -20.17 7.45
C GLN A 207 -12.39 -21.03 7.90
N ASP A 208 -11.53 -21.40 6.96
CA ASP A 208 -10.33 -22.21 7.21
C ASP A 208 -9.08 -21.35 7.00
N ILE A 209 -8.27 -21.18 8.04
CA ILE A 209 -7.00 -20.44 7.94
C ILE A 209 -5.97 -21.33 7.25
N LEU A 210 -5.50 -20.93 6.06
CA LEU A 210 -4.55 -21.70 5.25
C LEU A 210 -3.08 -21.41 5.62
N THR A 211 -2.77 -20.18 6.05
CA THR A 211 -1.42 -19.79 6.46
C THR A 211 -1.24 -19.92 7.96
N LYS A 212 -0.23 -20.69 8.40
CA LYS A 212 0.09 -20.89 9.83
C LYS A 212 1.24 -20.01 10.29
N LYS A 213 2.17 -19.70 9.39
CA LYS A 213 3.37 -18.91 9.64
C LYS A 213 3.49 -17.82 8.59
N TRP A 214 4.13 -16.72 8.93
CA TRP A 214 4.41 -15.65 7.98
C TRP A 214 5.24 -16.14 6.77
N SER A 215 6.15 -17.09 6.98
CA SER A 215 6.96 -17.70 5.90
C SER A 215 6.16 -18.48 4.87
N ASP A 216 4.89 -18.83 5.15
CA ASP A 216 4.02 -19.53 4.18
C ASP A 216 3.62 -18.61 3.00
N TRP A 217 3.78 -17.29 3.16
CA TRP A 217 3.53 -16.29 2.15
C TRP A 217 4.66 -16.13 1.13
N ILE A 218 5.90 -16.46 1.53
CA ILE A 218 7.09 -16.19 0.74
C ILE A 218 7.34 -17.37 -0.19
N ASP A 219 7.21 -17.16 -1.51
CA ASP A 219 7.53 -18.15 -2.51
C ASP A 219 9.05 -18.23 -2.75
N TYR A 220 9.67 -17.07 -2.94
CA TYR A 220 11.13 -16.92 -2.98
C TYR A 220 11.51 -15.50 -2.55
N TRP A 221 12.78 -15.30 -2.24
CA TRP A 221 13.38 -14.00 -1.96
C TRP A 221 14.78 -13.94 -2.55
N ALA A 222 15.24 -12.73 -2.82
CA ALA A 222 16.53 -12.47 -3.41
C ALA A 222 17.28 -11.39 -2.63
N VAL A 223 18.60 -11.39 -2.71
CA VAL A 223 19.47 -10.40 -2.08
C VAL A 223 20.39 -9.84 -3.14
N ASP A 224 20.50 -8.54 -3.18
CA ASP A 224 21.54 -7.82 -3.91
C ASP A 224 22.59 -7.39 -2.91
N PHE A 225 23.74 -8.11 -2.90
CA PHE A 225 24.86 -7.80 -2.01
C PHE A 225 25.71 -6.62 -2.49
N ASN A 226 25.49 -6.16 -3.72
CA ASN A 226 26.24 -5.05 -4.32
C ASN A 226 25.32 -3.90 -4.73
N PHE A 227 24.29 -3.65 -3.95
CA PHE A 227 23.30 -2.63 -4.22
C PHE A 227 23.95 -1.25 -4.40
N ALA A 228 23.92 -0.73 -5.61
CA ALA A 228 24.57 0.52 -5.99
C ALA A 228 23.63 1.73 -6.01
N SER A 229 22.41 1.60 -5.48
CA SER A 229 21.35 2.66 -5.51
C SER A 229 21.08 3.21 -6.91
N ARG A 230 21.20 2.37 -7.94
CA ARG A 230 20.92 2.75 -9.33
C ARG A 230 19.44 3.01 -9.49
N LYS A 231 19.09 4.21 -9.92
CA LYS A 231 17.70 4.61 -10.17
C LYS A 231 17.24 4.05 -11.51
N GLU A 232 16.01 3.52 -11.54
CA GLU A 232 15.35 3.18 -12.79
C GLU A 232 14.88 4.48 -13.47
N ILE A 233 15.49 4.80 -14.61
CA ILE A 233 15.16 6.00 -15.39
C ILE A 233 14.50 5.57 -16.69
N ILE A 234 13.35 6.15 -16.99
CA ILE A 234 12.64 5.95 -18.24
C ILE A 234 12.61 7.26 -19.04
N LYS A 235 12.49 7.11 -20.35
CA LYS A 235 12.29 8.24 -21.26
C LYS A 235 10.81 8.43 -21.51
N VAL A 236 10.34 9.65 -21.31
CA VAL A 236 8.96 10.05 -21.58
C VAL A 236 8.96 11.21 -22.59
N ILE A 237 7.99 11.23 -23.49
CA ILE A 237 7.79 12.35 -24.42
C ILE A 237 6.80 13.31 -23.77
N GLU A 238 7.25 14.50 -23.44
CA GLU A 238 6.43 15.57 -22.91
C GLU A 238 6.48 16.79 -23.85
N LYS A 239 5.33 17.23 -24.33
CA LYS A 239 5.21 18.33 -25.31
C LYS A 239 6.10 18.21 -26.56
N GLY A 240 6.37 16.96 -26.97
CA GLY A 240 7.22 16.65 -28.15
C GLY A 240 8.72 16.61 -27.83
N GLU A 241 9.14 16.80 -26.61
CA GLU A 241 10.52 16.66 -26.15
C GLU A 241 10.70 15.38 -25.33
N GLU A 242 11.82 14.69 -25.55
CA GLU A 242 12.19 13.50 -24.79
C GLU A 242 12.82 13.94 -23.45
N LYS A 243 12.27 13.46 -22.34
CA LYS A 243 12.78 13.72 -20.98
C LYS A 243 13.05 12.40 -20.27
N GLU A 244 14.14 12.36 -19.52
CA GLU A 244 14.46 11.27 -18.61
C GLU A 244 13.79 11.51 -17.25
N VAL A 245 13.01 10.55 -16.78
CA VAL A 245 12.28 10.62 -15.52
C VAL A 245 12.57 9.38 -14.68
N TRP A 246 12.90 9.62 -13.40
CA TRP A 246 13.02 8.52 -12.44
C TRP A 246 11.65 7.92 -12.13
N THR A 247 11.54 6.59 -12.22
CA THR A 247 10.27 5.86 -11.97
C THR A 247 9.84 5.85 -10.50
N GLY A 248 10.74 6.18 -9.58
CA GLY A 248 10.57 5.98 -8.14
C GLY A 248 11.25 4.70 -7.65
N ASP A 249 11.60 3.80 -8.56
CA ASP A 249 12.19 2.50 -8.25
C ASP A 249 13.72 2.49 -8.41
N TYR A 250 14.35 1.52 -7.74
CA TYR A 250 15.76 1.21 -7.90
C TYR A 250 15.96 -0.08 -8.67
N ILE A 251 17.06 -0.19 -9.39
CA ILE A 251 17.46 -1.41 -10.09
C ILE A 251 18.21 -2.30 -9.09
N PHE A 252 17.69 -3.51 -8.90
CA PHE A 252 18.29 -4.55 -8.08
C PHE A 252 18.85 -5.66 -8.96
N ASP A 253 20.07 -6.10 -8.66
CA ASP A 253 20.67 -7.27 -9.28
C ASP A 253 20.39 -8.49 -8.39
N ASN A 254 19.73 -9.50 -8.93
CA ASN A 254 19.41 -10.75 -8.20
C ASN A 254 20.65 -11.66 -8.16
N GLU A 255 21.66 -11.28 -7.38
CA GLU A 255 22.90 -12.05 -7.27
C GLU A 255 22.71 -13.39 -6.54
N TRP A 256 21.73 -13.42 -5.62
CA TRP A 256 21.38 -14.64 -4.90
C TRP A 256 19.86 -14.72 -4.74
N GLN A 257 19.33 -15.93 -4.98
CA GLN A 257 17.91 -16.22 -4.84
C GLN A 257 17.70 -17.47 -4.02
N SER A 258 16.69 -17.43 -3.14
CA SER A 258 16.21 -18.64 -2.47
C SER A 258 15.27 -19.39 -3.43
N PHE A 259 15.53 -20.68 -3.63
CA PHE A 259 14.61 -21.54 -4.36
C PHE A 259 13.93 -22.49 -3.39
N ARG A 260 12.60 -22.58 -3.44
CA ARG A 260 11.92 -23.73 -2.84
C ARG A 260 12.39 -24.98 -3.57
N THR A 261 13.10 -25.86 -2.86
CA THR A 261 13.42 -27.18 -3.39
C THR A 261 12.12 -27.88 -3.78
N LYS A 262 12.03 -28.37 -5.01
CA LYS A 262 10.85 -29.03 -5.64
C LYS A 262 10.29 -30.27 -4.87
N LYS A 263 10.65 -30.48 -3.62
CA LYS A 263 10.27 -31.66 -2.83
C LYS A 263 8.88 -31.57 -2.19
N ASN A 264 8.17 -30.45 -2.32
CA ASN A 264 6.84 -30.30 -1.72
C ASN A 264 5.87 -29.61 -2.73
N ARG A 265 5.71 -30.22 -3.89
CA ARG A 265 4.55 -29.99 -4.73
C ARG A 265 3.60 -31.18 -4.60
#